data_765164f7e1f7e44d5488c848601590c6
#
_entry.id   765164f7e1f7e44d5488c848601590c6
#
_cell.length_a   1.000
_cell.length_b   1.000
_cell.length_c   1.000
_cell.angle_alpha   90.00
_cell.angle_beta   90.00
_cell.angle_gamma   90.00
#
_symmetry.space_group_name_H-M   'P 1'
#
loop_
_entity.id
_entity.type
_entity.pdbx_description
1 polymer ?
#
loop_
_entity_poly.entity_id
_entity_poly.type
_entity_poly.pdbx_seq_one_letter_code
_entity_poly.pdbx_strand_id
1 'polypeptide(L)'
;SRILREHGIEVTEDFMREECDAINAIFFHYIQTGMPYVTLKYAMTMDGRIATRTGASRWITGEKARENVHKDRNRHAAILAGIGTVLTDDPLLNCRIEGGKDPLRVICDTKLRIPLDSQIVRTAKEIPTIIAVGADLLQTSDTGSPVLRSSLPEISRKVSWAAVSG
;
A
#
# COMPACT_ATOMS: atom_id res chain seq x y z
N SER A 1 -19.76 0.96 -30.81
CA SER A 1 -19.82 1.78 -32.02
C SER A 1 -20.78 1.24 -33.06
N ARG A 2 -20.78 -0.09 -33.35
CA ARG A 2 -21.64 -0.71 -34.37
C ARG A 2 -23.13 -0.38 -34.15
N ILE A 3 -23.67 -0.58 -32.97
CA ILE A 3 -25.09 -0.32 -32.63
C ILE A 3 -25.46 1.14 -32.91
N LEU A 4 -24.60 2.08 -32.59
CA LEU A 4 -24.86 3.53 -32.86
C LEU A 4 -24.89 3.82 -34.33
N ARG A 5 -24.00 3.26 -35.14
CA ARG A 5 -23.99 3.43 -36.59
C ARG A 5 -25.23 2.83 -37.26
N GLU A 6 -25.68 1.65 -36.78
CA GLU A 6 -26.92 1.02 -37.26
C GLU A 6 -28.18 1.89 -37.03
N HIS A 7 -28.14 2.80 -36.05
CA HIS A 7 -29.19 3.78 -35.75
C HIS A 7 -28.93 5.15 -36.40
N GLY A 8 -28.04 5.23 -37.38
CA GLY A 8 -27.76 6.45 -38.13
C GLY A 8 -26.94 7.51 -37.40
N ILE A 9 -26.30 7.14 -36.29
CA ILE A 9 -25.43 8.04 -35.51
C ILE A 9 -24.02 7.97 -36.10
N GLU A 10 -23.45 9.12 -36.42
CA GLU A 10 -22.05 9.23 -36.82
C GLU A 10 -21.14 8.96 -35.60
N VAL A 11 -20.21 8.04 -35.76
CA VAL A 11 -19.30 7.62 -34.68
C VAL A 11 -17.86 7.74 -35.14
N THR A 12 -17.11 8.65 -34.52
CA THR A 12 -15.67 8.76 -34.66
C THR A 12 -15.03 7.96 -33.56
N GLU A 13 -14.27 6.93 -33.92
CA GLU A 13 -13.52 6.09 -32.98
C GLU A 13 -12.09 6.61 -32.83
N ASP A 14 -11.46 6.29 -31.69
CA ASP A 14 -10.07 6.63 -31.36
C ASP A 14 -9.74 8.15 -31.41
N PHE A 15 -10.75 9.00 -31.35
CA PHE A 15 -10.54 10.44 -31.25
C PHE A 15 -9.88 10.81 -29.94
N MET A 16 -8.74 11.49 -30.01
CA MET A 16 -7.89 11.87 -28.86
C MET A 16 -7.57 10.67 -27.93
N ARG A 17 -7.28 9.52 -28.51
CA ARG A 17 -7.05 8.27 -27.76
C ARG A 17 -5.91 8.40 -26.76
N GLU A 18 -4.77 8.94 -27.16
CA GLU A 18 -3.60 9.08 -26.30
C GLU A 18 -3.90 9.95 -25.07
N GLU A 19 -4.58 11.08 -25.28
CA GLU A 19 -4.97 11.97 -24.19
C GLU A 19 -6.01 11.32 -23.26
N CYS A 20 -6.98 10.59 -23.82
CA CYS A 20 -7.96 9.84 -23.03
C CYS A 20 -7.31 8.71 -22.23
N ASP A 21 -6.38 7.97 -22.80
CA ASP A 21 -5.64 6.90 -22.14
C ASP A 21 -4.76 7.48 -21.02
N ALA A 22 -4.14 8.64 -21.23
CA ALA A 22 -3.32 9.30 -20.21
C ALA A 22 -4.12 9.73 -18.96
N ILE A 23 -5.37 10.16 -19.13
CA ILE A 23 -6.25 10.49 -18.00
C ILE A 23 -6.58 9.25 -17.16
N ASN A 24 -6.64 8.07 -17.78
CA ASN A 24 -7.00 6.80 -17.15
C ASN A 24 -5.82 5.81 -17.04
N ALA A 25 -4.59 6.30 -16.95
CA ALA A 25 -3.39 5.50 -16.97
C ALA A 25 -3.39 4.35 -15.93
N ILE A 26 -3.92 4.59 -14.72
CA ILE A 26 -4.00 3.56 -13.66
C ILE A 26 -4.95 2.43 -14.07
N PHE A 27 -6.11 2.77 -14.64
CA PHE A 27 -7.10 1.80 -15.11
C PHE A 27 -6.55 0.96 -16.27
N PHE A 28 -5.98 1.61 -17.28
CA PHE A 28 -5.43 0.91 -18.43
C PHE A 28 -4.22 0.05 -18.08
N HIS A 29 -3.36 0.50 -17.15
CA HIS A 29 -2.28 -0.33 -16.63
C HIS A 29 -2.82 -1.65 -16.06
N TYR A 30 -3.84 -1.58 -15.19
CA TYR A 30 -4.43 -2.78 -14.60
C TYR A 30 -5.11 -3.68 -15.65
N ILE A 31 -5.88 -3.13 -16.56
CA ILE A 31 -6.58 -3.90 -17.61
C ILE A 31 -5.61 -4.62 -18.55
N GLN A 32 -4.49 -3.98 -18.87
CA GLN A 32 -3.49 -4.54 -19.78
C GLN A 32 -2.55 -5.54 -19.11
N THR A 33 -2.21 -5.33 -17.85
CA THR A 33 -1.17 -6.11 -17.17
C THR A 33 -1.69 -7.06 -16.10
N GLY A 34 -2.91 -6.84 -15.59
CA GLY A 34 -3.43 -7.51 -14.39
C GLY A 34 -2.70 -7.12 -13.10
N MET A 35 -1.76 -6.18 -13.16
CA MET A 35 -0.93 -5.75 -12.03
C MET A 35 -1.41 -4.39 -11.47
N PRO A 36 -1.31 -4.17 -10.16
CA PRO A 36 -1.61 -2.88 -9.58
C PRO A 36 -0.63 -1.81 -10.08
N TYR A 37 -1.11 -0.59 -10.25
CA TYR A 37 -0.24 0.56 -10.51
C TYR A 37 0.50 0.94 -9.22
N VAL A 38 1.83 0.82 -9.25
CA VAL A 38 2.68 1.04 -8.08
C VAL A 38 3.34 2.41 -8.15
N THR A 39 3.14 3.22 -7.11
CA THR A 39 3.83 4.49 -6.92
C THR A 39 4.90 4.34 -5.85
N LEU A 40 6.17 4.52 -6.21
CA LEU A 40 7.27 4.52 -5.27
C LEU A 40 7.45 5.92 -4.67
N LYS A 41 7.31 6.04 -3.32
CA LYS A 41 7.55 7.28 -2.58
C LYS A 41 8.75 7.12 -1.66
N TYR A 42 9.71 8.00 -1.80
CA TYR A 42 10.84 8.11 -0.87
C TYR A 42 11.18 9.59 -0.60
N ALA A 43 11.85 9.87 0.51
CA ALA A 43 12.43 11.17 0.80
C ALA A 43 13.95 11.03 0.78
N MET A 44 14.62 11.86 0.01
CA MET A 44 16.08 11.86 -0.08
C MET A 44 16.62 13.30 -0.19
N THR A 45 17.86 13.48 0.21
CA THR A 45 18.61 14.70 -0.01
C THR A 45 19.03 14.81 -1.48
N MET A 46 19.52 15.96 -1.91
CA MET A 46 19.96 16.17 -3.31
C MET A 46 21.12 15.25 -3.72
N ASP A 47 21.91 14.77 -2.76
CA ASP A 47 22.98 13.79 -2.96
C ASP A 47 22.49 12.33 -2.80
N GLY A 48 21.16 12.10 -2.79
CA GLY A 48 20.56 10.77 -2.82
C GLY A 48 20.55 10.03 -1.49
N ARG A 49 20.77 10.69 -0.35
CA ARG A 49 20.76 10.04 0.97
C ARG A 49 19.38 10.08 1.60
N ILE A 50 18.97 8.98 2.20
CA ILE A 50 17.69 8.84 2.91
C ILE A 50 17.80 9.08 4.41
N ALA A 51 19.01 9.10 4.95
CA ALA A 51 19.31 9.39 6.35
C ALA A 51 20.77 9.84 6.51
N THR A 52 21.09 10.43 7.65
CA THR A 52 22.49 10.69 8.05
C THR A 52 23.20 9.38 8.40
N ARG A 53 24.52 9.45 8.59
CA ARG A 53 25.32 8.31 9.05
C ARG A 53 24.89 7.79 10.43
N THR A 54 24.26 8.64 11.25
CA THR A 54 23.70 8.27 12.54
C THR A 54 22.26 7.79 12.51
N GLY A 55 21.65 7.67 11.30
CA GLY A 55 20.28 7.21 11.12
C GLY A 55 19.22 8.32 11.22
N ALA A 56 19.59 9.57 11.48
CA ALA A 56 18.62 10.67 11.53
C ALA A 56 18.09 10.98 10.13
N SER A 57 16.74 10.96 9.97
CA SER A 57 16.05 11.18 8.69
C SER A 57 15.01 12.31 8.74
N ARG A 58 14.81 12.93 9.89
CA ARG A 58 13.80 13.99 10.08
C ARG A 58 14.47 15.36 10.10
N TRP A 59 14.07 16.37 9.31
CA TRP A 59 13.08 16.32 8.21
C TRP A 59 13.83 16.58 6.91
N ILE A 60 13.84 15.62 5.98
CA ILE A 60 14.48 15.77 4.68
C ILE A 60 13.59 16.61 3.74
N THR A 61 12.28 16.45 3.83
CA THR A 61 11.30 17.13 2.99
C THR A 61 10.50 18.18 3.77
N GLY A 62 10.15 19.28 3.08
CA GLY A 62 9.35 20.37 3.64
C GLY A 62 7.90 19.99 3.93
N GLU A 63 7.16 20.89 4.58
CA GLU A 63 5.77 20.70 5.00
C GLU A 63 4.83 20.39 3.83
N LYS A 64 4.89 21.19 2.76
CA LYS A 64 4.09 20.96 1.53
C LYS A 64 4.28 19.57 0.93
N ALA A 65 5.49 19.03 0.97
CA ALA A 65 5.75 17.68 0.50
C ALA A 65 5.11 16.64 1.41
N ARG A 66 5.09 16.86 2.73
CA ARG A 66 4.39 15.99 3.69
C ARG A 66 2.88 16.05 3.54
N GLU A 67 2.30 17.22 3.25
CA GLU A 67 0.87 17.33 2.91
C GLU A 67 0.52 16.52 1.66
N ASN A 68 1.35 16.56 0.61
CA ASN A 68 1.15 15.75 -0.57
C ASN A 68 1.17 14.24 -0.29
N VAL A 69 1.98 13.77 0.65
CA VAL A 69 1.96 12.37 1.09
C VAL A 69 0.59 11.97 1.63
N HIS A 70 -0.11 12.86 2.35
CA HIS A 70 -1.46 12.57 2.84
C HIS A 70 -2.49 12.59 1.71
N LYS A 71 -2.34 13.44 0.68
CA LYS A 71 -3.15 13.40 -0.55
C LYS A 71 -2.94 12.08 -1.30
N ASP A 72 -1.70 11.62 -1.39
CA ASP A 72 -1.40 10.33 -2.00
C ASP A 72 -2.03 9.17 -1.21
N ARG A 73 -1.94 9.18 0.11
CA ARG A 73 -2.59 8.16 0.97
C ARG A 73 -4.10 8.13 0.80
N ASN A 74 -4.73 9.29 0.66
CA ASN A 74 -6.17 9.37 0.41
C ASN A 74 -6.57 8.78 -0.96
N ARG A 75 -5.69 8.92 -1.95
CA ARG A 75 -5.94 8.53 -3.36
C ARG A 75 -5.63 7.06 -3.63
N HIS A 76 -4.63 6.48 -2.94
CA HIS A 76 -4.20 5.10 -3.17
C HIS A 76 -5.03 4.10 -2.35
N ALA A 77 -5.31 2.94 -2.93
CA ALA A 77 -6.05 1.87 -2.25
C ALA A 77 -5.24 1.23 -1.11
N ALA A 78 -3.92 1.17 -1.25
CA ALA A 78 -3.04 0.57 -0.24
C ALA A 78 -1.71 1.33 -0.11
N ILE A 79 -1.10 1.22 1.09
CA ILE A 79 0.26 1.65 1.37
C ILE A 79 1.08 0.44 1.84
N LEU A 80 2.24 0.22 1.21
CA LEU A 80 3.16 -0.85 1.57
C LEU A 80 4.40 -0.27 2.23
N ALA A 81 4.80 -0.85 3.36
CA ALA A 81 6.04 -0.50 4.06
C ALA A 81 6.77 -1.75 4.54
N GLY A 82 8.10 -1.69 4.57
CA GLY A 82 8.91 -2.72 5.20
C GLY A 82 8.90 -2.61 6.73
N ILE A 83 9.13 -3.73 7.41
CA ILE A 83 9.19 -3.79 8.89
C ILE A 83 10.24 -2.84 9.49
N GLY A 84 11.33 -2.58 8.77
CA GLY A 84 12.35 -1.62 9.21
C GLY A 84 11.78 -0.24 9.51
N THR A 85 10.85 0.25 8.69
CA THR A 85 10.16 1.52 8.90
C THR A 85 9.32 1.51 10.18
N VAL A 86 8.64 0.39 10.46
CA VAL A 86 7.84 0.26 11.69
C VAL A 86 8.73 0.24 12.93
N LEU A 87 9.83 -0.51 12.90
CA LEU A 87 10.77 -0.62 14.01
C LEU A 87 11.50 0.70 14.31
N THR A 88 11.73 1.53 13.30
CA THR A 88 12.48 2.78 13.44
C THR A 88 11.58 3.96 13.78
N ASP A 89 10.44 4.08 13.13
CA ASP A 89 9.61 5.29 13.16
C ASP A 89 8.27 5.10 13.88
N ASP A 90 7.85 3.88 14.15
CA ASP A 90 6.53 3.50 14.65
C ASP A 90 5.40 4.33 13.99
N PRO A 91 5.28 4.31 12.66
CA PRO A 91 4.38 5.18 11.95
C PRO A 91 2.94 4.66 11.99
N LEU A 92 1.96 5.57 11.99
CA LEU A 92 0.54 5.18 11.88
C LEU A 92 0.13 4.81 10.43
N LEU A 93 0.81 5.33 9.42
CA LEU A 93 0.55 5.14 7.99
C LEU A 93 -0.89 5.47 7.55
N ASN A 94 -1.55 6.36 8.25
CA ASN A 94 -2.91 6.81 7.99
C ASN A 94 -2.98 8.07 7.11
N CYS A 95 -4.16 8.37 6.59
CA CYS A 95 -4.49 9.65 6.00
C CYS A 95 -4.85 10.65 7.11
N ARG A 96 -4.36 11.91 7.00
CA ARG A 96 -4.66 12.97 7.97
C ARG A 96 -5.40 14.15 7.33
N ILE A 97 -6.05 13.90 6.20
CA ILE A 97 -6.90 14.89 5.55
C ILE A 97 -8.29 14.75 6.16
N GLU A 98 -8.92 15.85 6.53
CA GLU A 98 -10.29 15.88 7.03
C GLU A 98 -11.23 15.24 5.99
N GLY A 99 -12.05 14.29 6.42
CA GLY A 99 -12.91 13.51 5.52
C GLY A 99 -12.16 12.57 4.57
N GLY A 100 -10.84 12.45 4.71
CA GLY A 100 -10.03 11.54 3.89
C GLY A 100 -10.20 10.08 4.27
N LYS A 101 -9.82 9.19 3.34
CA LYS A 101 -9.89 7.75 3.50
C LYS A 101 -8.50 7.17 3.81
N ASP A 102 -8.44 6.28 4.80
CA ASP A 102 -7.22 5.53 5.10
C ASP A 102 -6.99 4.43 4.06
N PRO A 103 -5.74 4.28 3.57
CA PRO A 103 -5.38 3.16 2.71
C PRO A 103 -5.29 1.86 3.51
N LEU A 104 -5.47 0.71 2.86
CA LEU A 104 -5.07 -0.59 3.39
C LEU A 104 -3.57 -0.56 3.70
N ARG A 105 -3.18 -0.86 4.93
CA ARG A 105 -1.77 -0.94 5.32
C ARG A 105 -1.22 -2.34 5.08
N VAL A 106 -0.14 -2.45 4.34
CA VAL A 106 0.57 -3.71 4.07
C VAL A 106 1.98 -3.60 4.62
N ILE A 107 2.33 -4.44 5.60
CA ILE A 107 3.66 -4.47 6.21
C ILE A 107 4.39 -5.74 5.79
N CYS A 108 5.51 -5.58 5.10
CA CYS A 108 6.38 -6.70 4.73
C CYS A 108 7.30 -7.03 5.90
N ASP A 109 7.03 -8.15 6.59
CA ASP A 109 7.75 -8.61 7.77
C ASP A 109 8.01 -10.12 7.72
N THR A 110 8.92 -10.55 6.88
CA THR A 110 9.24 -11.96 6.61
C THR A 110 9.45 -12.77 7.90
N LYS A 111 10.00 -12.16 8.96
CA LYS A 111 10.35 -12.85 10.22
C LYS A 111 9.39 -12.56 11.38
N LEU A 112 8.29 -11.86 11.12
CA LEU A 112 7.31 -11.46 12.14
C LEU A 112 7.94 -10.77 13.36
N ARG A 113 8.67 -9.67 13.10
CA ARG A 113 9.36 -8.88 14.13
C ARG A 113 8.55 -7.69 14.63
N ILE A 114 7.34 -7.48 14.06
CA ILE A 114 6.50 -6.34 14.43
C ILE A 114 6.15 -6.37 15.91
N PRO A 115 6.40 -5.26 16.66
CA PRO A 115 6.03 -5.19 18.06
C PRO A 115 4.50 -5.15 18.23
N LEU A 116 3.98 -5.84 19.24
CA LEU A 116 2.54 -5.89 19.54
C LEU A 116 1.98 -4.52 19.97
N ASP A 117 2.82 -3.70 20.54
CA ASP A 117 2.52 -2.35 21.01
C ASP A 117 2.72 -1.26 19.94
N SER A 118 3.16 -1.64 18.72
CA SER A 118 3.31 -0.69 17.61
C SER A 118 1.96 -0.05 17.24
N GLN A 119 1.99 1.19 16.78
CA GLN A 119 0.79 1.92 16.34
C GLN A 119 0.02 1.15 15.26
N ILE A 120 0.72 0.48 14.34
CA ILE A 120 0.13 -0.35 13.29
C ILE A 120 -0.76 -1.45 13.89
N VAL A 121 -0.26 -2.21 14.89
CA VAL A 121 -1.00 -3.32 15.51
C VAL A 121 -2.13 -2.80 16.40
N ARG A 122 -1.87 -1.76 17.20
CA ARG A 122 -2.87 -1.17 18.11
C ARG A 122 -4.11 -0.64 17.38
N THR A 123 -3.92 -0.09 16.19
CA THR A 123 -4.99 0.51 15.38
C THR A 123 -5.49 -0.40 14.25
N ALA A 124 -5.10 -1.66 14.23
CA ALA A 124 -5.45 -2.59 13.14
C ALA A 124 -6.96 -2.93 13.06
N LYS A 125 -7.70 -2.69 14.15
CA LYS A 125 -9.17 -2.84 14.15
C LYS A 125 -9.89 -1.65 13.49
N GLU A 126 -9.26 -0.49 13.49
CA GLU A 126 -9.80 0.75 12.94
C GLU A 126 -9.37 0.94 11.48
N ILE A 127 -8.11 0.67 11.19
CA ILE A 127 -7.52 0.83 9.86
C ILE A 127 -7.12 -0.56 9.34
N PRO A 128 -7.70 -1.05 8.23
CA PRO A 128 -7.39 -2.36 7.66
C PRO A 128 -5.89 -2.57 7.49
N THR A 129 -5.38 -3.71 7.98
CA THR A 129 -3.95 -3.99 8.01
C THR A 129 -3.67 -5.43 7.65
N ILE A 130 -2.69 -5.64 6.78
CA ILE A 130 -2.14 -6.95 6.42
C ILE A 130 -0.66 -6.96 6.80
N ILE A 131 -0.20 -8.05 7.42
CA ILE A 131 1.23 -8.30 7.60
C ILE A 131 1.61 -9.48 6.70
N ALA A 132 2.47 -9.21 5.74
CA ALA A 132 3.02 -10.20 4.84
C ALA A 132 4.25 -10.86 5.50
N VAL A 133 4.16 -12.17 5.76
CA VAL A 133 5.18 -12.95 6.46
C VAL A 133 5.77 -14.03 5.56
N GLY A 134 6.91 -14.59 5.94
CA GLY A 134 7.49 -15.75 5.25
C GLY A 134 6.55 -16.95 5.34
N ALA A 135 6.46 -17.72 4.24
CA ALA A 135 5.58 -18.89 4.16
C ALA A 135 5.91 -19.96 5.22
N ASP A 136 7.17 -20.03 5.66
CA ASP A 136 7.65 -20.92 6.70
C ASP A 136 7.04 -20.64 8.09
N LEU A 137 6.50 -19.43 8.29
CA LEU A 137 5.82 -19.05 9.53
C LEU A 137 4.33 -19.42 9.53
N LEU A 138 3.78 -19.88 8.41
CA LEU A 138 2.39 -20.26 8.28
C LEU A 138 2.24 -21.77 8.35
N GLN A 139 1.14 -22.22 8.96
CA GLN A 139 0.63 -23.59 8.89
C GLN A 139 -0.70 -23.59 8.19
N THR A 140 -1.07 -24.69 7.60
CA THR A 140 -2.44 -24.92 7.13
C THR A 140 -3.27 -25.39 8.32
N SER A 141 -4.35 -24.69 8.64
CA SER A 141 -5.34 -25.17 9.62
C SER A 141 -6.07 -26.38 9.08
N ASP A 142 -6.75 -27.14 9.94
CA ASP A 142 -7.60 -28.27 9.55
C ASP A 142 -8.69 -27.86 8.54
N THR A 143 -9.05 -26.59 8.49
CA THR A 143 -9.99 -26.00 7.52
C THR A 143 -9.34 -25.54 6.22
N GLY A 144 -8.04 -25.77 6.03
CA GLY A 144 -7.28 -25.34 4.84
C GLY A 144 -6.85 -23.86 4.83
N SER A 145 -7.20 -23.09 5.85
CA SER A 145 -6.80 -21.68 5.96
C SER A 145 -5.40 -21.51 6.54
N PRO A 146 -4.58 -20.57 6.04
CA PRO A 146 -3.26 -20.31 6.60
C PRO A 146 -3.36 -19.72 8.01
N VAL A 147 -2.64 -20.30 8.97
CA VAL A 147 -2.52 -19.81 10.34
C VAL A 147 -1.05 -19.71 10.75
N LEU A 148 -0.74 -18.81 11.68
CA LEU A 148 0.63 -18.65 12.17
C LEU A 148 1.08 -19.87 12.99
N ARG A 149 2.31 -20.32 12.73
CA ARG A 149 2.97 -21.41 13.45
C ARG A 149 3.23 -21.12 14.93
N SER A 150 3.21 -19.88 15.33
CA SER A 150 3.64 -19.51 16.67
C SER A 150 2.48 -19.23 17.59
N SER A 151 2.81 -19.26 18.87
CA SER A 151 2.01 -18.88 20.04
C SER A 151 1.68 -17.36 20.11
N LEU A 152 1.44 -16.68 19.01
CA LEU A 152 1.06 -15.26 18.98
C LEU A 152 -0.44 -15.08 18.60
N PRO A 153 -1.37 -15.65 19.37
CA PRO A 153 -2.81 -15.56 19.04
C PRO A 153 -3.35 -14.13 19.08
N GLU A 154 -2.65 -13.21 19.77
CA GLU A 154 -3.08 -11.80 19.83
C GLU A 154 -2.91 -11.05 18.53
N ILE A 155 -1.84 -11.31 17.78
CA ILE A 155 -1.64 -10.66 16.48
C ILE A 155 -2.67 -11.18 15.47
N SER A 156 -2.89 -12.49 15.39
CA SER A 156 -3.83 -13.10 14.44
C SER A 156 -5.28 -12.67 14.64
N ARG A 157 -5.64 -12.19 15.84
CA ARG A 157 -6.98 -11.62 16.11
C ARG A 157 -7.14 -10.17 15.65
N LYS A 158 -6.06 -9.46 15.41
CA LYS A 158 -6.06 -8.03 15.12
C LYS A 158 -5.72 -7.68 13.66
N VAL A 159 -5.04 -8.57 12.95
CA VAL A 159 -4.45 -8.30 11.65
C VAL A 159 -4.70 -9.47 10.69
N SER A 160 -4.94 -9.17 9.42
CA SER A 160 -4.97 -10.18 8.36
C SER A 160 -3.55 -10.54 7.92
N TRP A 161 -3.36 -11.80 7.47
CA TRP A 161 -2.07 -12.35 7.08
C TRP A 161 -2.02 -12.66 5.59
N ALA A 162 -0.86 -12.47 4.99
CA ALA A 162 -0.58 -12.95 3.65
C ALA A 162 0.76 -13.68 3.65
N ALA A 163 0.81 -14.88 3.06
CA ALA A 163 2.04 -15.60 2.81
C ALA A 163 2.76 -14.99 1.61
N VAL A 164 4.07 -14.82 1.71
CA VAL A 164 4.94 -14.47 0.58
C VAL A 164 5.84 -15.69 0.34
N SER A 165 5.60 -16.38 -0.78
CA SER A 165 6.54 -17.36 -1.33
C SER A 165 7.68 -16.61 -1.99
N GLY A 166 8.91 -16.89 -1.59
CA GLY A 166 10.12 -16.41 -2.26
C GLY A 166 10.37 -17.13 -3.56
#